data_a54e8a4e9c1cb9c3dfe01ddc49762f6c
#
_entry.id   a54e8a4e9c1cb9c3dfe01ddc49762f6c
#
_cell.length_a   1.000
_cell.length_b   1.000
_cell.length_c   1.000
_cell.angle_alpha   90.00
_cell.angle_beta   90.00
_cell.angle_gamma   90.00
#
_symmetry.space_group_name_H-M   'P 1'
#
loop_
_entity.id
_entity.type
_entity.pdbx_description
1 polymer ?
#
loop_
_entity_poly.entity_id
_entity_poly.type
_entity_poly.pdbx_seq_one_letter_code
_entity_poly.pdbx_strand_id
1 'polypeptide(L)'
;LTLKPNDDSVQVLILVPSRELALQIDTVFRSMGTSWKTCCCYGGHPIAEEKKSIAGNHPAIIIGTPGRITDHLSKGNFDPETIETLIIDEFDKSLEFGFHDEMAEIITQLPGLKKRMLLSATDAEEIPQFTGLNRTVKLDFLPEATEEQENRLKLMKVLSPSKDKIATLYNLLCTLGSSSSIVFCNHRDA
;
A
#
# COMPACT_ATOMS: atom_id res chain seq x y z
N LEU A 1 8.86 -2.46 -15.81
CA LEU A 1 10.08 -2.37 -14.99
C LEU A 1 11.20 -3.14 -15.67
N THR A 2 12.33 -2.49 -15.89
CA THR A 2 13.52 -3.16 -16.43
C THR A 2 14.50 -3.31 -15.27
N LEU A 3 14.50 -4.49 -14.64
CA LEU A 3 15.46 -4.82 -13.59
C LEU A 3 16.78 -5.27 -14.25
N LYS A 4 17.90 -4.95 -13.63
CA LYS A 4 19.23 -5.38 -14.08
C LYS A 4 19.44 -6.83 -13.65
N PRO A 5 19.61 -7.76 -14.59
CA PRO A 5 19.89 -9.15 -14.25
C PRO A 5 21.28 -9.27 -13.59
N ASN A 6 21.42 -10.24 -12.70
CA ASN A 6 22.67 -10.53 -11.96
C ASN A 6 23.17 -9.38 -11.05
N ASP A 7 22.25 -8.50 -10.63
CA ASP A 7 22.53 -7.49 -9.63
C ASP A 7 21.83 -7.90 -8.31
N ASP A 8 22.61 -8.17 -7.28
CA ASP A 8 22.14 -8.63 -5.98
C ASP A 8 21.66 -7.45 -5.09
N SER A 9 21.51 -6.26 -5.68
CA SER A 9 21.06 -5.06 -4.99
C SER A 9 19.54 -4.85 -5.06
N VAL A 10 19.03 -4.04 -4.14
CA VAL A 10 17.64 -3.59 -4.15
C VAL A 10 17.47 -2.51 -5.21
N GLN A 11 16.70 -2.77 -6.24
CA GLN A 11 16.51 -1.87 -7.39
C GLN A 11 15.16 -1.14 -7.37
N VAL A 12 14.18 -1.72 -6.69
CA VAL A 12 12.80 -1.19 -6.62
C VAL A 12 12.33 -1.16 -5.18
N LEU A 13 11.77 -0.02 -4.80
CA LEU A 13 11.03 0.14 -3.55
C LEU A 13 9.55 0.37 -3.86
N ILE A 14 8.68 -0.40 -3.23
CA ILE A 14 7.23 -0.26 -3.29
C ILE A 14 6.73 0.11 -1.90
N LEU A 15 6.18 1.30 -1.77
CA LEU A 15 5.55 1.78 -0.54
C LEU A 15 4.04 1.51 -0.59
N VAL A 16 3.51 1.02 0.51
CA VAL A 16 2.09 0.69 0.67
C VAL A 16 1.60 1.11 2.06
N PRO A 17 0.33 1.51 2.21
CA PRO A 17 -0.17 2.00 3.50
C PRO A 17 -0.40 0.90 4.53
N SER A 18 -0.47 -0.37 4.13
CA SER A 18 -0.82 -1.45 5.03
C SER A 18 0.03 -2.71 4.80
N ARG A 19 0.15 -3.50 5.86
CA ARG A 19 0.77 -4.83 5.84
C ARG A 19 0.06 -5.77 4.88
N GLU A 20 -1.25 -5.73 4.88
CA GLU A 20 -2.11 -6.59 4.07
C GLU A 20 -1.83 -6.37 2.58
N LEU A 21 -1.70 -5.11 2.16
CA LEU A 21 -1.38 -4.78 0.78
C LEU A 21 0.05 -5.21 0.41
N ALA A 22 1.03 -5.04 1.32
CA ALA A 22 2.40 -5.53 1.08
C ALA A 22 2.43 -7.04 0.79
N LEU A 23 1.71 -7.84 1.59
CA LEU A 23 1.61 -9.29 1.41
C LEU A 23 0.84 -9.67 0.14
N GLN A 24 -0.18 -8.91 -0.23
CA GLN A 24 -0.94 -9.13 -1.45
C GLN A 24 -0.05 -8.91 -2.68
N ILE A 25 0.68 -7.80 -2.74
CA ILE A 25 1.58 -7.50 -3.86
C ILE A 25 2.69 -8.57 -3.97
N ASP A 26 3.29 -8.97 -2.83
CA ASP A 26 4.30 -10.04 -2.81
C ASP A 26 3.75 -11.36 -3.36
N THR A 27 2.54 -11.73 -2.94
CA THR A 27 1.87 -12.95 -3.41
C THR A 27 1.64 -12.92 -4.91
N VAL A 28 1.12 -11.80 -5.43
CA VAL A 28 0.90 -11.60 -6.88
C VAL A 28 2.23 -11.67 -7.62
N PHE A 29 3.26 -10.98 -7.14
CA PHE A 29 4.58 -10.96 -7.78
C PHE A 29 5.19 -12.37 -7.86
N ARG A 30 5.13 -13.14 -6.77
CA ARG A 30 5.61 -14.52 -6.74
C ARG A 30 4.84 -15.44 -7.71
N SER A 31 3.54 -15.20 -7.88
CA SER A 31 2.70 -15.96 -8.81
C SER A 31 3.07 -15.76 -10.29
N MET A 32 3.77 -14.64 -10.60
CA MET A 32 4.28 -14.38 -11.95
C MET A 32 5.44 -15.31 -12.36
N GLY A 33 6.00 -16.09 -11.42
CA GLY A 33 7.07 -17.06 -11.71
C GLY A 33 8.38 -16.43 -12.20
N THR A 34 8.67 -15.18 -11.82
CA THR A 34 9.92 -14.51 -12.17
C THR A 34 11.08 -15.03 -11.33
N SER A 35 12.32 -14.85 -11.80
CA SER A 35 13.52 -15.16 -11.02
C SER A 35 13.85 -14.12 -9.95
N TRP A 36 13.17 -12.97 -9.98
CA TRP A 36 13.41 -11.87 -9.05
C TRP A 36 12.82 -12.16 -7.68
N LYS A 37 13.60 -11.84 -6.65
CA LYS A 37 13.17 -12.02 -5.26
C LYS A 37 12.60 -10.72 -4.68
N THR A 38 11.63 -10.89 -3.80
CA THR A 38 10.99 -9.81 -3.04
C THR A 38 11.23 -9.98 -1.56
N CYS A 39 11.19 -8.88 -0.80
CA CYS A 39 11.12 -8.89 0.66
C CYS A 39 10.04 -7.93 1.13
N CYS A 40 9.14 -8.41 2.00
CA CYS A 40 8.14 -7.57 2.67
C CYS A 40 8.68 -7.02 3.97
N CYS A 41 8.52 -5.70 4.17
CA CYS A 41 8.97 -4.96 5.35
C CYS A 41 7.78 -4.16 5.94
N TYR A 42 7.24 -4.62 7.08
CA TYR A 42 6.07 -4.00 7.73
C TYR A 42 6.12 -4.17 9.25
N GLY A 43 5.34 -3.37 9.98
CA GLY A 43 5.29 -3.44 11.43
C GLY A 43 4.62 -4.70 11.98
N GLY A 44 4.79 -4.93 13.29
CA GLY A 44 4.13 -6.01 14.01
C GLY A 44 4.97 -7.27 14.23
N HIS A 45 6.23 -7.29 13.77
CA HIS A 45 7.21 -8.34 14.05
C HIS A 45 8.63 -7.77 14.17
N PRO A 46 9.62 -8.55 14.70
CA PRO A 46 10.98 -8.06 14.87
C PRO A 46 11.65 -7.71 13.54
N ILE A 47 12.22 -6.51 13.44
CA ILE A 47 12.96 -6.04 12.25
C ILE A 47 14.17 -6.94 11.91
N ALA A 48 14.70 -7.66 12.91
CA ALA A 48 15.83 -8.56 12.72
C ALA A 48 15.55 -9.71 11.76
N GLU A 49 14.30 -10.15 11.64
CA GLU A 49 13.89 -11.18 10.69
C GLU A 49 13.95 -10.66 9.26
N GLU A 50 13.43 -9.46 9.03
CA GLU A 50 13.49 -8.78 7.72
C GLU A 50 14.94 -8.51 7.32
N LYS A 51 15.78 -8.01 8.27
CA LYS A 51 17.21 -7.80 8.05
C LYS A 51 17.91 -9.08 7.57
N LYS A 52 17.64 -10.22 8.24
CA LYS A 52 18.21 -11.52 7.83
C LYS A 52 17.71 -11.93 6.44
N SER A 53 16.42 -11.68 6.14
CA SER A 53 15.85 -11.97 4.83
C SER A 53 16.47 -11.13 3.73
N ILE A 54 16.67 -9.83 3.96
CA ILE A 54 17.31 -8.93 3.00
C ILE A 54 18.75 -9.39 2.73
N ALA A 55 19.54 -9.63 3.79
CA ALA A 55 20.93 -10.02 3.68
C ALA A 55 21.14 -11.42 3.06
N GLY A 56 20.22 -12.36 3.30
CA GLY A 56 20.36 -13.75 2.83
C GLY A 56 19.74 -14.01 1.47
N ASN A 57 18.70 -13.27 1.12
CA ASN A 57 17.95 -13.49 -0.14
C ASN A 57 18.34 -12.54 -1.26
N HIS A 58 18.97 -11.41 -0.97
CA HIS A 58 19.31 -10.37 -1.94
C HIS A 58 18.11 -10.00 -2.82
N PRO A 59 17.02 -9.43 -2.24
CA PRO A 59 15.83 -9.12 -2.99
C PRO A 59 16.09 -7.94 -3.93
N ALA A 60 15.64 -8.05 -5.17
CA ALA A 60 15.64 -6.94 -6.12
C ALA A 60 14.55 -5.91 -5.82
N ILE A 61 13.50 -6.33 -5.08
CA ILE A 61 12.33 -5.53 -4.78
C ILE A 61 12.03 -5.60 -3.28
N ILE A 62 11.94 -4.46 -2.64
CA ILE A 62 11.40 -4.33 -1.28
C ILE A 62 9.98 -3.74 -1.36
N ILE A 63 9.04 -4.36 -0.63
CA ILE A 63 7.66 -3.91 -0.51
C ILE A 63 7.41 -3.62 0.96
N GLY A 64 7.01 -2.41 1.32
CA GLY A 64 6.86 -2.12 2.74
C GLY A 64 6.01 -0.91 3.10
N THR A 65 5.69 -0.82 4.39
CA THR A 65 5.01 0.35 4.95
C THR A 65 6.02 1.46 5.26
N PRO A 66 5.66 2.75 5.07
CA PRO A 66 6.61 3.86 5.19
C PRO A 66 7.43 3.83 6.47
N GLY A 67 6.81 3.78 7.65
CA GLY A 67 7.55 3.78 8.91
C GLY A 67 8.55 2.61 9.07
N ARG A 68 8.24 1.41 8.52
CA ARG A 68 9.18 0.27 8.57
C ARG A 68 10.34 0.45 7.58
N ILE A 69 10.10 1.05 6.43
CA ILE A 69 11.15 1.36 5.45
C ILE A 69 12.09 2.43 6.00
N THR A 70 11.58 3.49 6.65
CA THR A 70 12.41 4.47 7.37
C THR A 70 13.31 3.81 8.41
N ASP A 71 12.78 2.85 9.17
CA ASP A 71 13.55 2.03 10.14
C ASP A 71 14.69 1.25 9.46
N HIS A 72 14.45 0.66 8.30
CA HIS A 72 15.48 -0.07 7.56
C HIS A 72 16.55 0.84 6.99
N LEU A 73 16.15 1.98 6.42
CA LEU A 73 17.08 2.98 5.87
C LEU A 73 17.99 3.55 6.98
N SER A 74 17.40 3.95 8.12
CA SER A 74 18.16 4.49 9.26
C SER A 74 19.18 3.50 9.83
N LYS A 75 18.94 2.19 9.69
CA LYS A 75 19.84 1.12 10.14
C LYS A 75 20.78 0.58 9.06
N GLY A 76 20.71 1.13 7.85
CA GLY A 76 21.54 0.70 6.71
C GLY A 76 21.37 -0.79 6.36
N ASN A 77 20.14 -1.31 6.42
CA ASN A 77 19.90 -2.73 6.15
C ASN A 77 19.90 -3.06 4.66
N PHE A 78 19.82 -2.08 3.78
CA PHE A 78 20.05 -2.15 2.34
C PHE A 78 20.57 -0.80 1.85
N ASP A 79 21.20 -0.79 0.68
CA ASP A 79 21.80 0.40 0.11
C ASP A 79 20.75 1.23 -0.68
N PRO A 80 20.44 2.46 -0.24
CA PRO A 80 19.48 3.32 -0.90
C PRO A 80 19.98 3.85 -2.27
N GLU A 81 21.29 3.88 -2.53
CA GLU A 81 21.85 4.37 -3.79
C GLU A 81 21.53 3.48 -4.98
N THR A 82 21.24 2.19 -4.71
CA THR A 82 20.93 1.20 -5.74
C THR A 82 19.46 1.25 -6.20
N ILE A 83 18.59 1.95 -5.46
CA ILE A 83 17.16 2.03 -5.76
C ILE A 83 16.92 3.03 -6.89
N GLU A 84 16.57 2.52 -8.07
CA GLU A 84 16.30 3.34 -9.25
C GLU A 84 14.79 3.60 -9.48
N THR A 85 13.91 2.81 -8.87
CA THR A 85 12.46 2.93 -9.06
C THR A 85 11.74 2.95 -7.73
N LEU A 86 10.86 3.94 -7.54
CA LEU A 86 9.93 4.04 -6.43
C LEU A 86 8.51 3.91 -6.96
N ILE A 87 7.71 3.07 -6.33
CA ILE A 87 6.27 2.93 -6.55
C ILE A 87 5.58 3.19 -5.22
N ILE A 88 4.58 4.06 -5.22
CA ILE A 88 3.72 4.28 -4.06
C ILE A 88 2.31 3.86 -4.47
N ASP A 89 1.84 2.77 -3.90
CA ASP A 89 0.49 2.25 -4.15
C ASP A 89 -0.47 2.73 -3.06
N GLU A 90 -1.73 2.90 -3.43
CA GLU A 90 -2.73 3.56 -2.60
C GLU A 90 -2.19 4.87 -2.00
N PHE A 91 -1.66 5.74 -2.87
CA PHE A 91 -1.01 6.98 -2.45
C PHE A 91 -1.96 7.89 -1.66
N ASP A 92 -3.22 8.02 -2.08
CA ASP A 92 -4.28 8.73 -1.38
C ASP A 92 -4.47 8.20 0.05
N LYS A 93 -4.51 6.89 0.24
CA LYS A 93 -4.61 6.25 1.56
C LYS A 93 -3.35 6.45 2.40
N SER A 94 -2.18 6.42 1.78
CA SER A 94 -0.93 6.71 2.49
C SER A 94 -0.92 8.12 3.08
N LEU A 95 -1.47 9.10 2.37
CA LEU A 95 -1.63 10.47 2.88
C LEU A 95 -2.70 10.55 3.97
N GLU A 96 -3.86 9.91 3.79
CA GLU A 96 -4.93 9.85 4.81
C GLU A 96 -4.45 9.23 6.13
N PHE A 97 -3.58 8.24 6.09
CA PHE A 97 -3.00 7.61 7.29
C PHE A 97 -1.86 8.42 7.91
N GLY A 98 -1.50 9.55 7.32
CA GLY A 98 -0.52 10.47 7.87
C GLY A 98 0.94 10.11 7.57
N PHE A 99 1.22 9.28 6.56
CA PHE A 99 2.59 8.87 6.18
C PHE A 99 3.33 9.91 5.32
N HIS A 100 2.85 11.16 5.32
CA HIS A 100 3.46 12.24 4.54
C HIS A 100 4.95 12.42 4.85
N ASP A 101 5.29 12.53 6.13
CA ASP A 101 6.64 12.85 6.56
C ASP A 101 7.61 11.68 6.32
N GLU A 102 7.17 10.44 6.61
CA GLU A 102 7.96 9.25 6.34
C GLU A 102 8.22 9.07 4.84
N MET A 103 7.22 9.29 3.99
CA MET A 103 7.41 9.21 2.53
C MET A 103 8.38 10.28 2.03
N ALA A 104 8.29 11.51 2.54
CA ALA A 104 9.19 12.59 2.20
C ALA A 104 10.63 12.26 2.64
N GLU A 105 10.81 11.76 3.86
CA GLU A 105 12.11 11.32 4.38
C GLU A 105 12.72 10.21 3.53
N ILE A 106 11.93 9.17 3.20
CA ILE A 106 12.39 8.07 2.34
C ILE A 106 12.88 8.60 0.99
N ILE A 107 12.09 9.45 0.32
CA ILE A 107 12.45 9.97 -1.00
C ILE A 107 13.75 10.76 -0.97
N THR A 108 14.00 11.54 0.09
CA THR A 108 15.27 12.31 0.23
C THR A 108 16.49 11.41 0.39
N GLN A 109 16.31 10.18 0.89
CA GLN A 109 17.37 9.20 1.08
C GLN A 109 17.63 8.32 -0.16
N LEU A 110 16.94 8.53 -1.28
CA LEU A 110 17.07 7.75 -2.52
C LEU A 110 17.75 8.54 -3.64
N PRO A 111 19.08 8.77 -3.60
CA PRO A 111 19.76 9.61 -4.59
C PRO A 111 19.80 8.98 -5.99
N GLY A 112 19.72 7.65 -6.10
CA GLY A 112 19.72 6.90 -7.36
C GLY A 112 18.39 6.90 -8.10
N LEU A 113 17.34 7.54 -7.58
CA LEU A 113 15.96 7.40 -8.05
C LEU A 113 15.74 8.05 -9.43
N LYS A 114 15.41 7.22 -10.42
CA LYS A 114 15.16 7.62 -11.82
C LYS A 114 13.68 7.62 -12.19
N LYS A 115 12.90 6.70 -11.61
CA LYS A 115 11.47 6.52 -11.92
C LYS A 115 10.62 6.58 -10.66
N ARG A 116 9.52 7.30 -10.75
CA ARG A 116 8.51 7.40 -9.69
C ARG A 116 7.15 7.08 -10.27
N MET A 117 6.38 6.26 -9.59
CA MET A 117 5.01 5.90 -9.96
C MET A 117 4.13 6.06 -8.72
N LEU A 118 3.06 6.82 -8.87
CA LEU A 118 2.00 6.94 -7.86
C LEU A 118 0.75 6.26 -8.41
N LEU A 119 0.19 5.35 -7.64
CA LEU A 119 -1.04 4.65 -7.95
C LEU A 119 -2.10 5.06 -6.92
N SER A 120 -3.29 5.42 -7.39
CA SER A 120 -4.39 5.87 -6.55
C SER A 120 -5.71 5.42 -7.16
N ALA A 121 -6.67 5.09 -6.32
CA ALA A 121 -8.04 4.79 -6.73
C ALA A 121 -8.88 6.06 -6.89
N THR A 122 -8.41 7.18 -6.35
CA THR A 122 -9.06 8.49 -6.45
C THR A 122 -8.17 9.47 -7.20
N ASP A 123 -8.79 10.47 -7.81
CA ASP A 123 -8.04 11.56 -8.41
C ASP A 123 -7.51 12.44 -7.27
N ALA A 124 -6.19 12.49 -7.11
CA ALA A 124 -5.56 13.37 -6.12
C ALA A 124 -5.68 14.82 -6.61
N GLU A 125 -6.34 15.66 -5.85
CA GLU A 125 -6.50 17.09 -6.17
C GLU A 125 -5.13 17.79 -6.30
N GLU A 126 -4.16 17.39 -5.48
CA GLU A 126 -2.79 17.90 -5.54
C GLU A 126 -1.76 16.78 -5.23
N ILE A 127 -0.74 16.68 -6.05
CA ILE A 127 0.42 15.82 -5.78
C ILE A 127 1.44 16.64 -4.97
N PRO A 128 1.74 16.23 -3.71
CA PRO A 128 2.66 16.96 -2.86
C PRO A 128 4.06 17.10 -3.49
N GLN A 129 4.69 18.26 -3.26
CA GLN A 129 5.99 18.58 -3.84
C GLN A 129 7.12 17.62 -3.45
N PHE A 130 7.03 16.97 -2.27
CA PHE A 130 8.05 16.02 -1.82
C PHE A 130 8.20 14.82 -2.75
N THR A 131 7.17 14.49 -3.54
CA THR A 131 7.24 13.38 -4.51
C THR A 131 8.27 13.62 -5.61
N GLY A 132 8.68 14.88 -5.84
CA GLY A 132 9.64 15.26 -6.86
C GLY A 132 9.16 15.04 -8.30
N LEU A 133 7.84 14.94 -8.50
CA LEU A 133 7.22 14.76 -9.81
C LEU A 133 7.06 16.13 -10.51
N ASN A 134 7.97 16.44 -11.43
CA ASN A 134 7.95 17.72 -12.17
C ASN A 134 7.30 17.63 -13.56
N ARG A 135 7.34 16.45 -14.18
CA ARG A 135 6.70 16.14 -15.47
C ARG A 135 6.04 14.79 -15.37
N THR A 136 4.73 14.79 -15.15
CA THR A 136 3.96 13.58 -14.99
C THR A 136 3.24 13.20 -16.27
N VAL A 137 3.20 11.90 -16.55
CA VAL A 137 2.22 11.34 -17.48
C VAL A 137 1.12 10.75 -16.62
N LYS A 138 -0.08 11.36 -16.66
CA LYS A 138 -1.26 10.81 -16.00
C LYS A 138 -1.85 9.75 -16.92
N LEU A 139 -2.01 8.54 -16.37
CA LEU A 139 -2.76 7.46 -17.01
C LEU A 139 -4.04 7.28 -16.21
N ASP A 140 -5.16 7.55 -16.84
CA ASP A 140 -6.47 7.45 -16.20
C ASP A 140 -7.17 6.20 -16.74
N PHE A 141 -7.43 5.27 -15.83
CA PHE A 141 -8.17 4.03 -16.10
C PHE A 141 -9.49 3.98 -15.34
N LEU A 142 -9.86 5.10 -14.70
CA LEU A 142 -11.16 5.16 -14.02
C LEU A 142 -12.27 5.07 -15.09
N PRO A 143 -13.25 4.19 -14.88
CA PRO A 143 -14.39 4.15 -15.80
C PRO A 143 -15.13 5.49 -15.74
N GLU A 144 -15.49 6.02 -16.91
CA GLU A 144 -16.42 7.16 -16.94
C GLU A 144 -17.67 6.79 -16.13
N ALA A 145 -18.02 7.65 -15.17
CA ALA A 145 -19.19 7.43 -14.32
C ALA A 145 -20.44 7.40 -15.22
N THR A 146 -20.95 6.22 -15.48
CA THR A 146 -22.23 6.06 -16.18
C THR A 146 -23.35 6.02 -15.14
N GLU A 147 -24.49 6.65 -15.45
CA GLU A 147 -25.71 6.63 -14.59
C GLU A 147 -26.13 5.20 -14.17
N GLU A 148 -25.77 4.19 -14.99
CA GLU A 148 -26.02 2.78 -14.67
C GLU A 148 -25.15 2.23 -13.54
N GLN A 149 -23.97 2.80 -13.29
CA GLN A 149 -23.07 2.37 -12.19
C GLN A 149 -23.49 2.94 -10.84
N GLU A 150 -24.04 4.15 -10.81
CA GLU A 150 -24.60 4.77 -9.60
C GLU A 150 -25.82 3.99 -9.07
N ASN A 151 -26.56 3.33 -9.94
CA ASN A 151 -27.76 2.56 -9.57
C ASN A 151 -27.49 1.13 -9.06
N ARG A 152 -26.23 0.64 -9.10
CA ARG A 152 -25.91 -0.74 -8.64
C ARG A 152 -25.81 -0.85 -7.11
N LEU A 153 -25.54 0.24 -6.41
CA LEU A 153 -25.42 0.25 -4.95
C LEU A 153 -26.64 0.91 -4.32
N LYS A 154 -27.50 0.13 -3.69
CA LYS A 154 -28.61 0.65 -2.91
C LYS A 154 -28.16 1.01 -1.51
N LEU A 155 -28.03 2.31 -1.23
CA LEU A 155 -27.70 2.80 0.11
C LEU A 155 -28.95 2.85 0.99
N MET A 156 -28.86 2.25 2.18
CA MET A 156 -29.93 2.29 3.17
C MET A 156 -29.35 2.68 4.54
N LYS A 157 -30.08 3.47 5.31
CA LYS A 157 -29.71 3.88 6.67
C LYS A 157 -30.63 3.19 7.67
N VAL A 158 -30.03 2.49 8.64
CA VAL A 158 -30.75 1.91 9.77
C VAL A 158 -30.46 2.74 11.02
N LEU A 159 -31.49 3.23 11.67
CA LEU A 159 -31.37 4.01 12.89
C LEU A 159 -31.38 3.06 14.11
N SER A 160 -30.33 3.16 14.94
CA SER A 160 -30.29 2.45 16.22
C SER A 160 -30.89 3.33 17.33
N PRO A 161 -31.78 2.79 18.19
CA PRO A 161 -32.35 3.53 19.31
C PRO A 161 -31.33 3.78 20.43
N SER A 162 -30.20 3.09 20.45
CA SER A 162 -29.17 3.21 21.48
C SER A 162 -27.79 3.45 20.85
N LYS A 163 -26.80 3.90 21.67
CA LYS A 163 -25.40 3.98 21.26
C LYS A 163 -24.80 2.61 20.97
N ASP A 164 -25.21 1.60 21.70
CA ASP A 164 -24.88 0.21 21.41
C ASP A 164 -25.70 -0.26 20.20
N LYS A 165 -25.00 -0.59 19.14
CA LYS A 165 -25.58 -0.98 17.85
C LYS A 165 -25.67 -2.49 17.66
N ILE A 166 -25.18 -3.29 18.62
CA ILE A 166 -25.11 -4.76 18.49
C ILE A 166 -26.49 -5.36 18.29
N ALA A 167 -27.47 -4.99 19.13
CA ALA A 167 -28.83 -5.48 19.01
C ALA A 167 -29.48 -5.07 17.68
N THR A 168 -29.22 -3.85 17.19
CA THR A 168 -29.72 -3.36 15.90
C THR A 168 -29.08 -4.14 14.75
N LEU A 169 -27.78 -4.39 14.80
CA LEU A 169 -27.06 -5.19 13.82
C LEU A 169 -27.59 -6.64 13.79
N TYR A 170 -27.77 -7.24 14.96
CA TYR A 170 -28.33 -8.60 15.06
C TYR A 170 -29.70 -8.69 14.38
N ASN A 171 -30.63 -7.76 14.71
CA ASN A 171 -31.95 -7.73 14.09
C ASN A 171 -31.87 -7.50 12.57
N LEU A 172 -30.95 -6.65 12.09
CA LEU A 172 -30.73 -6.44 10.67
C LEU A 172 -30.26 -7.72 9.98
N LEU A 173 -29.28 -8.42 10.55
CA LEU A 173 -28.79 -9.70 10.01
C LEU A 173 -29.87 -10.77 10.00
N CYS A 174 -30.69 -10.86 11.04
CA CYS A 174 -31.87 -11.77 11.08
C CYS A 174 -32.86 -11.41 9.96
N THR A 175 -33.04 -10.12 9.67
CA THR A 175 -33.96 -9.69 8.60
C THR A 175 -33.42 -10.01 7.21
N LEU A 176 -32.09 -9.89 7.02
CA LEU A 176 -31.42 -10.23 5.76
C LEU A 176 -31.38 -11.76 5.50
N GLY A 177 -31.57 -12.56 6.53
CA GLY A 177 -31.67 -14.02 6.43
C GLY A 177 -30.36 -14.66 5.99
N SER A 178 -30.44 -15.55 4.99
CA SER A 178 -29.28 -16.31 4.47
C SER A 178 -28.42 -15.53 3.45
N SER A 179 -28.66 -14.24 3.27
CA SER A 179 -27.86 -13.42 2.36
C SER A 179 -26.42 -13.25 2.85
N SER A 180 -25.44 -13.40 1.97
CA SER A 180 -24.04 -13.11 2.29
C SER A 180 -23.88 -11.66 2.71
N SER A 181 -23.28 -11.43 3.88
CA SER A 181 -23.14 -10.10 4.46
C SER A 181 -21.72 -9.85 4.92
N ILE A 182 -21.23 -8.63 4.71
CA ILE A 182 -19.95 -8.15 5.23
C ILE A 182 -20.24 -6.99 6.17
N VAL A 183 -19.69 -7.05 7.39
CA VAL A 183 -19.84 -6.01 8.41
C VAL A 183 -18.49 -5.30 8.58
N PHE A 184 -18.47 -4.01 8.35
CA PHE A 184 -17.30 -3.16 8.59
C PHE A 184 -17.45 -2.45 9.93
N CYS A 185 -16.41 -2.53 10.76
CA CYS A 185 -16.33 -1.87 12.06
C CYS A 185 -15.16 -0.88 12.08
N ASN A 186 -15.35 0.27 12.76
CA ASN A 186 -14.30 1.30 12.83
C ASN A 186 -13.14 0.90 13.75
N HIS A 187 -13.38 0.02 14.71
CA HIS A 187 -12.38 -0.41 15.69
C HIS A 187 -12.38 -1.93 15.80
N ARG A 188 -11.20 -2.48 16.12
CA ARG A 188 -11.00 -3.92 16.25
C ARG A 188 -11.81 -4.53 17.40
N ASP A 189 -12.06 -3.74 18.45
CA ASP A 189 -12.75 -4.13 19.69
C ASP A 189 -14.21 -3.66 19.70
N ALA A 190 -14.78 -3.39 18.52
CA ALA A 190 -16.17 -2.92 18.36
C ALA A 190 -17.17 -4.10 18.30
#